data_3ddcc1ed593d22c8ec006aa73c558c26
#
_entry.id   3ddcc1ed593d22c8ec006aa73c558c26
#
_cell.length_a   1.000
_cell.length_b   1.000
_cell.length_c   1.000
_cell.angle_alpha   90.00
_cell.angle_beta   90.00
_cell.angle_gamma   90.00
#
_symmetry.space_group_name_H-M   'P 1'
#
loop_
_entity.id
_entity.type
_entity.pdbx_description
1 polymer ?
#
loop_
_entity_poly.entity_id
_entity_poly.type
_entity_poly.pdbx_seq_one_letter_code
_entity_poly.pdbx_strand_id
1 'polypeptide(L)'
;MVRPGRDLLRGRIEVDEAYVGGTDVGGTRGRGSEKKEIVVIAVEVHSPKGFGRVRMRRIADVSSATLVPFVCDVAEKGSEILTDGWRGYNRLSKCGFKHERVVHSDSGDPAHVSMPGVHRIAALVKRWLLSTHQGSVSGKHLEYYLDEYTFRFNRRSSRSRGLLFYRLVQQAVLTPPLPYRQIVERNHNI
;
A
#
# COMPACT_ATOMS: atom_id res chain seq x y z
N MET A 1 2.30 14.81 3.32
CA MET A 1 0.98 14.26 2.95
C MET A 1 0.45 13.24 3.96
N VAL A 2 1.33 12.62 4.72
CA VAL A 2 0.96 11.74 5.84
C VAL A 2 0.98 12.55 7.13
N ARG A 3 -0.14 12.55 7.88
CA ARG A 3 -0.24 13.20 9.19
C ARG A 3 -0.12 12.16 10.30
N PRO A 4 0.43 12.52 11.46
CA PRO A 4 0.33 11.71 12.67
C PRO A 4 -1.15 11.49 13.04
N GLY A 5 -1.47 10.32 13.62
CA GLY A 5 -2.82 10.01 14.09
C GLY A 5 -3.89 9.96 12.99
N ARG A 6 -3.52 9.57 11.76
CA ARG A 6 -4.51 9.32 10.71
C ARG A 6 -5.42 8.16 11.08
N ASP A 7 -6.71 8.27 10.69
CA ASP A 7 -7.70 7.25 10.98
C ASP A 7 -7.28 5.88 10.47
N LEU A 8 -7.53 4.85 11.25
CA LEU A 8 -7.32 3.45 10.88
C LEU A 8 -8.36 3.01 9.85
N LEU A 9 -8.00 2.03 9.03
CA LEU A 9 -8.92 1.34 8.14
C LEU A 9 -9.89 0.48 8.95
N ARG A 10 -11.14 0.34 8.48
CA ARG A 10 -12.22 -0.32 9.20
C ARG A 10 -13.03 -1.27 8.32
N GLY A 11 -13.74 -2.20 8.96
CA GLY A 11 -14.64 -3.12 8.28
C GLY A 11 -13.88 -4.22 7.55
N ARG A 12 -14.24 -4.50 6.31
CA ARG A 12 -13.56 -5.48 5.46
C ARG A 12 -12.38 -4.82 4.75
N ILE A 13 -11.20 -5.41 4.88
CA ILE A 13 -9.94 -4.88 4.37
C ILE A 13 -9.21 -5.98 3.61
N GLU A 14 -8.95 -5.76 2.34
CA GLU A 14 -8.07 -6.62 1.54
C GLU A 14 -6.63 -6.19 1.71
N VAL A 15 -5.73 -7.15 1.91
CA VAL A 15 -4.28 -6.92 2.07
C VAL A 15 -3.50 -7.88 1.19
N ASP A 16 -2.58 -7.34 0.39
CA ASP A 16 -1.69 -8.13 -0.48
C ASP A 16 -0.43 -7.32 -0.82
N GLU A 17 0.58 -7.96 -1.38
CA GLU A 17 1.80 -7.32 -1.85
C GLU A 17 1.80 -7.14 -3.37
N ALA A 18 2.42 -6.06 -3.80
CA ALA A 18 2.68 -5.80 -5.20
C ALA A 18 4.16 -5.47 -5.43
N TYR A 19 4.71 -6.03 -6.48
CA TYR A 19 6.06 -5.68 -6.95
C TYR A 19 5.97 -4.44 -7.84
N VAL A 20 6.76 -3.43 -7.51
CA VAL A 20 6.83 -2.14 -8.20
C VAL A 20 8.27 -1.88 -8.64
N GLY A 21 8.47 -1.34 -9.82
CA GLY A 21 9.80 -1.02 -10.35
C GLY A 21 9.96 -1.42 -11.81
N GLY A 22 11.16 -1.16 -12.36
CA GLY A 22 11.46 -1.30 -13.77
C GLY A 22 11.33 -2.71 -14.33
N THR A 23 11.33 -2.80 -15.66
CA THR A 23 11.34 -4.05 -16.42
C THR A 23 12.66 -4.79 -16.22
N ASP A 24 12.63 -5.98 -15.66
CA ASP A 24 13.74 -6.93 -15.75
C ASP A 24 13.77 -7.54 -17.15
N VAL A 25 14.63 -7.02 -17.99
CA VAL A 25 14.96 -7.67 -19.29
C VAL A 25 15.85 -8.87 -18.96
N GLY A 26 15.28 -10.07 -18.97
CA GLY A 26 16.00 -11.33 -18.69
C GLY A 26 15.99 -11.82 -17.24
N GLY A 27 15.20 -11.21 -16.35
CA GLY A 27 15.07 -11.63 -14.95
C GLY A 27 14.11 -12.81 -14.73
N THR A 28 14.34 -13.56 -13.66
CA THR A 28 13.49 -14.70 -13.25
C THR A 28 12.11 -14.20 -12.81
N ARG A 29 11.04 -14.80 -13.31
CA ARG A 29 9.66 -14.52 -12.84
C ARG A 29 9.53 -15.01 -11.38
N GLY A 30 9.09 -14.12 -10.48
CA GLY A 30 8.77 -14.51 -9.10
C GLY A 30 9.27 -13.53 -8.03
N ARG A 31 9.23 -13.98 -6.78
CA ARG A 31 9.56 -13.21 -5.56
C ARG A 31 11.05 -12.86 -5.40
N GLY A 32 11.91 -13.14 -6.38
CA GLY A 32 13.36 -12.94 -6.33
C GLY A 32 13.89 -11.89 -7.30
N SER A 33 13.07 -10.97 -7.79
CA SER A 33 13.56 -9.91 -8.70
C SER A 33 14.29 -8.84 -7.89
N GLU A 34 15.62 -8.81 -7.98
CA GLU A 34 16.50 -7.89 -7.24
C GLU A 34 16.29 -6.40 -7.55
N LYS A 35 15.56 -6.09 -8.64
CA LYS A 35 15.31 -4.70 -9.08
C LYS A 35 13.90 -4.19 -8.77
N LYS A 36 13.06 -5.00 -8.13
CA LYS A 36 11.68 -4.61 -7.83
C LYS A 36 11.49 -4.39 -6.34
N GLU A 37 10.91 -3.25 -6.01
CA GLU A 37 10.50 -2.93 -4.65
C GLU A 37 9.20 -3.64 -4.31
N ILE A 38 9.07 -4.08 -3.07
CA ILE A 38 7.85 -4.72 -2.55
C ILE A 38 7.01 -3.65 -1.86
N VAL A 39 5.75 -3.56 -2.25
CA VAL A 39 4.78 -2.65 -1.64
C VAL A 39 3.63 -3.46 -1.08
N VAL A 40 3.42 -3.40 0.23
CA VAL A 40 2.21 -3.93 0.86
C VAL A 40 1.09 -2.92 0.74
N ILE A 41 -0.10 -3.39 0.37
CA ILE A 41 -1.29 -2.59 0.12
C ILE A 41 -2.42 -3.11 0.99
N ALA A 42 -3.08 -2.21 1.73
CA ALA A 42 -4.31 -2.49 2.45
C ALA A 42 -5.41 -1.55 1.96
N VAL A 43 -6.57 -2.08 1.59
CA VAL A 43 -7.70 -1.31 1.06
C VAL A 43 -9.02 -1.70 1.72
N GLU A 44 -9.78 -0.70 2.17
CA GLU A 44 -11.16 -0.92 2.63
C GLU A 44 -12.07 -1.27 1.45
N VAL A 45 -12.86 -2.32 1.62
CA VAL A 45 -13.85 -2.77 0.62
C VAL A 45 -15.24 -2.58 1.18
N HIS A 46 -16.10 -1.94 0.40
CA HIS A 46 -17.49 -1.71 0.78
C HIS A 46 -18.44 -2.67 0.06
N SER A 47 -19.36 -3.25 0.81
CA SER A 47 -20.44 -4.05 0.24
C SER A 47 -21.64 -3.12 -0.06
N PRO A 48 -22.36 -3.31 -1.18
CA PRO A 48 -22.14 -4.32 -2.21
C PRO A 48 -21.08 -3.92 -3.23
N LYS A 49 -20.57 -2.67 -3.22
CA LYS A 49 -19.63 -2.19 -4.23
C LYS A 49 -18.86 -0.96 -3.77
N GLY A 50 -17.57 -0.93 -4.10
CA GLY A 50 -16.71 0.23 -3.93
C GLY A 50 -15.51 -0.01 -3.03
N PHE A 51 -14.62 0.98 -3.03
CA PHE A 51 -13.40 0.96 -2.23
C PHE A 51 -13.35 2.21 -1.35
N GLY A 52 -13.00 2.02 -0.11
CA GLY A 52 -12.78 3.09 0.85
C GLY A 52 -11.37 3.65 0.76
N ARG A 53 -10.73 3.72 1.89
CA ARG A 53 -9.36 4.25 2.03
C ARG A 53 -8.34 3.16 1.73
N VAL A 54 -7.15 3.60 1.31
CA VAL A 54 -5.99 2.75 1.08
C VAL A 54 -4.85 3.15 2.01
N ARG A 55 -4.02 2.17 2.38
CA ARG A 55 -2.71 2.35 2.99
C ARG A 55 -1.70 1.52 2.24
N MET A 56 -0.52 2.09 2.06
CA MET A 56 0.59 1.43 1.38
C MET A 56 1.88 1.70 2.13
N ARG A 57 2.83 0.77 2.04
CA ARG A 57 4.18 0.89 2.59
C ARG A 57 5.13 0.08 1.74
N ARG A 58 6.31 0.62 1.46
CA ARG A 58 7.43 -0.15 0.96
C ARG A 58 7.93 -1.06 2.09
N ILE A 59 8.21 -2.31 1.78
CA ILE A 59 8.68 -3.31 2.74
C ILE A 59 9.93 -4.01 2.20
N ALA A 60 10.80 -4.46 3.12
CA ALA A 60 12.02 -5.16 2.74
C ALA A 60 11.75 -6.61 2.35
N ASP A 61 10.77 -7.25 3.01
CA ASP A 61 10.42 -8.64 2.80
C ASP A 61 8.95 -8.91 3.12
N VAL A 62 8.48 -10.09 2.77
CA VAL A 62 7.11 -10.57 3.01
C VAL A 62 7.00 -11.48 4.23
N SER A 63 7.88 -11.30 5.22
CA SER A 63 7.85 -12.06 6.46
C SER A 63 6.69 -11.64 7.38
N SER A 64 6.33 -12.53 8.30
CA SER A 64 5.34 -12.20 9.34
C SER A 64 5.81 -11.05 10.25
N ALA A 65 7.13 -10.90 10.43
CA ALA A 65 7.71 -9.81 11.21
C ALA A 65 7.51 -8.43 10.55
N THR A 66 7.36 -8.40 9.23
CA THR A 66 7.13 -7.17 8.45
C THR A 66 5.62 -6.92 8.20
N LEU A 67 4.89 -7.94 7.79
CA LEU A 67 3.50 -7.80 7.36
C LEU A 67 2.53 -7.58 8.52
N VAL A 68 2.69 -8.32 9.63
CA VAL A 68 1.78 -8.21 10.78
C VAL A 68 1.83 -6.83 11.43
N PRO A 69 3.01 -6.24 11.73
CA PRO A 69 3.09 -4.87 12.23
C PRO A 69 2.46 -3.84 11.28
N PHE A 70 2.65 -3.99 9.96
CA PHE A 70 2.00 -3.10 9.00
C PHE A 70 0.47 -3.12 9.17
N VAL A 71 -0.15 -4.31 9.22
CA VAL A 71 -1.61 -4.42 9.38
C VAL A 71 -2.05 -3.83 10.71
N CYS A 72 -1.30 -4.10 11.80
CA CYS A 72 -1.60 -3.52 13.13
C CYS A 72 -1.53 -1.99 13.15
N ASP A 73 -0.63 -1.41 12.38
CA ASP A 73 -0.46 0.06 12.29
C ASP A 73 -1.56 0.74 11.48
N VAL A 74 -2.18 0.04 10.55
CA VAL A 74 -3.10 0.67 9.59
C VAL A 74 -4.56 0.26 9.74
N ALA A 75 -4.87 -0.85 10.41
CA ALA A 75 -6.21 -1.38 10.57
C ALA A 75 -6.70 -1.33 12.02
N GLU A 76 -7.98 -1.04 12.21
CA GLU A 76 -8.63 -1.08 13.52
C GLU A 76 -8.85 -2.52 13.94
N LYS A 77 -8.55 -2.84 15.22
CA LYS A 77 -8.78 -4.16 15.79
C LYS A 77 -10.27 -4.55 15.66
N GLY A 78 -10.52 -5.83 15.39
CA GLY A 78 -11.86 -6.33 15.10
C GLY A 78 -12.27 -6.24 13.64
N SER A 79 -11.48 -5.55 12.78
CA SER A 79 -11.68 -5.56 11.33
C SER A 79 -11.49 -6.96 10.76
N GLU A 80 -12.18 -7.21 9.65
CA GLU A 80 -12.04 -8.41 8.84
C GLU A 80 -10.92 -8.21 7.81
N ILE A 81 -9.84 -8.95 7.95
CA ILE A 81 -8.67 -8.88 7.06
C ILE A 81 -8.70 -10.06 6.10
N LEU A 82 -8.81 -9.76 4.82
CA LEU A 82 -8.77 -10.73 3.74
C LEU A 82 -7.39 -10.71 3.11
N THR A 83 -6.73 -11.87 3.05
CA THR A 83 -5.40 -12.03 2.42
C THR A 83 -5.39 -13.22 1.49
N ASP A 84 -4.34 -13.32 0.67
CA ASP A 84 -4.01 -14.56 -0.01
C ASP A 84 -3.60 -15.67 1.02
N GLY A 85 -3.32 -16.86 0.53
CA GLY A 85 -2.90 -18.00 1.36
C GLY A 85 -1.48 -17.89 1.94
N TRP A 86 -0.78 -16.74 1.81
CA TRP A 86 0.58 -16.59 2.25
C TRP A 86 0.76 -16.70 3.77
N ARG A 87 1.72 -17.50 4.19
CA ARG A 87 1.97 -17.82 5.61
C ARG A 87 2.38 -16.61 6.46
N GLY A 88 2.89 -15.55 5.86
CA GLY A 88 3.26 -14.30 6.54
C GLY A 88 2.12 -13.66 7.33
N TYR A 89 0.87 -13.91 6.93
CA TYR A 89 -0.32 -13.38 7.55
C TYR A 89 -0.93 -14.23 8.68
N ASN A 90 -0.43 -15.44 8.93
CA ASN A 90 -1.05 -16.40 9.86
C ASN A 90 -1.21 -15.88 11.30
N ARG A 91 -0.44 -14.88 11.71
CA ARG A 91 -0.50 -14.31 13.07
C ARG A 91 -1.57 -13.25 13.25
N LEU A 92 -2.25 -12.78 12.20
CA LEU A 92 -3.23 -11.71 12.27
C LEU A 92 -4.39 -12.02 13.21
N SER A 93 -4.88 -13.25 13.25
CA SER A 93 -5.93 -13.67 14.18
C SER A 93 -5.51 -13.50 15.66
N LYS A 94 -4.22 -13.68 15.98
CA LYS A 94 -3.68 -13.46 17.33
C LYS A 94 -3.52 -11.98 17.68
N CYS A 95 -3.58 -11.10 16.69
CA CYS A 95 -3.48 -9.65 16.87
C CYS A 95 -4.84 -8.95 17.04
N GLY A 96 -5.93 -9.73 17.11
CA GLY A 96 -7.29 -9.20 17.33
C GLY A 96 -8.03 -8.86 16.04
N PHE A 97 -7.64 -9.46 14.90
CA PHE A 97 -8.35 -9.34 13.62
C PHE A 97 -9.15 -10.61 13.31
N LYS A 98 -10.25 -10.44 12.58
CA LYS A 98 -10.94 -11.55 11.91
C LYS A 98 -10.19 -11.81 10.61
N HIS A 99 -9.39 -12.88 10.55
CA HIS A 99 -8.55 -13.17 9.41
C HIS A 99 -9.17 -14.23 8.51
N GLU A 100 -9.48 -13.88 7.28
CA GLU A 100 -9.96 -14.77 6.22
C GLU A 100 -8.86 -14.94 5.16
N ARG A 101 -8.61 -16.17 4.75
CA ARG A 101 -7.63 -16.49 3.70
C ARG A 101 -8.35 -16.96 2.45
N VAL A 102 -8.00 -16.36 1.32
CA VAL A 102 -8.46 -16.79 0.00
C VAL A 102 -7.38 -17.66 -0.63
N VAL A 103 -7.67 -18.95 -0.73
CA VAL A 103 -6.78 -19.92 -1.38
C VAL A 103 -7.27 -20.15 -2.80
N HIS A 104 -6.53 -19.68 -3.78
CA HIS A 104 -6.91 -19.74 -5.21
C HIS A 104 -6.94 -21.15 -5.80
N SER A 105 -6.34 -22.14 -5.12
CA SER A 105 -6.28 -23.52 -5.60
C SER A 105 -7.63 -24.23 -5.64
N ASP A 106 -8.61 -23.77 -4.85
CA ASP A 106 -9.84 -24.53 -4.63
C ASP A 106 -11.03 -24.03 -5.49
N SER A 107 -10.99 -22.80 -5.98
CA SER A 107 -12.09 -22.21 -6.75
C SER A 107 -11.86 -22.14 -8.25
N GLY A 108 -10.62 -22.31 -8.72
CA GLY A 108 -10.26 -22.10 -10.13
C GLY A 108 -10.39 -20.63 -10.59
N ASP A 109 -10.84 -19.74 -9.71
CA ASP A 109 -11.02 -18.33 -10.04
C ASP A 109 -9.69 -17.56 -10.01
N PRO A 110 -9.49 -16.62 -10.94
CA PRO A 110 -8.30 -15.76 -10.91
C PRO A 110 -8.28 -14.89 -9.66
N ALA A 111 -7.08 -14.59 -9.14
CA ALA A 111 -6.86 -13.79 -7.93
C ALA A 111 -7.62 -12.44 -7.91
N HIS A 112 -7.80 -11.80 -9.07
CA HIS A 112 -8.52 -10.53 -9.18
C HIS A 112 -10.04 -10.64 -8.95
N VAL A 113 -10.60 -11.85 -8.96
CA VAL A 113 -12.01 -12.10 -8.64
C VAL A 113 -12.22 -12.16 -7.13
N SER A 114 -11.30 -12.80 -6.42
CA SER A 114 -11.41 -13.04 -4.98
C SER A 114 -11.01 -11.84 -4.13
N MET A 115 -10.04 -11.04 -4.61
CA MET A 115 -9.53 -9.83 -3.93
C MET A 115 -9.46 -8.65 -4.91
N PRO A 116 -10.60 -8.19 -5.44
CA PRO A 116 -10.64 -7.20 -6.53
C PRO A 116 -10.10 -5.84 -6.12
N GLY A 117 -10.23 -5.46 -4.85
CA GLY A 117 -9.83 -4.16 -4.34
C GLY A 117 -8.32 -3.97 -4.38
N VAL A 118 -7.58 -4.84 -3.72
CA VAL A 118 -6.12 -4.75 -3.65
C VAL A 118 -5.47 -4.86 -5.01
N HIS A 119 -5.94 -5.80 -5.85
CA HIS A 119 -5.44 -5.94 -7.22
C HIS A 119 -5.73 -4.72 -8.10
N ARG A 120 -6.90 -4.12 -7.94
CA ARG A 120 -7.25 -2.86 -8.62
C ARG A 120 -6.34 -1.72 -8.21
N ILE A 121 -6.10 -1.56 -6.90
CA ILE A 121 -5.19 -0.53 -6.38
C ILE A 121 -3.77 -0.76 -6.88
N ALA A 122 -3.26 -1.98 -6.83
CA ALA A 122 -1.93 -2.32 -7.35
C ALA A 122 -1.78 -1.95 -8.83
N ALA A 123 -2.78 -2.29 -9.66
CA ALA A 123 -2.77 -1.94 -11.08
C ALA A 123 -2.81 -0.42 -11.33
N LEU A 124 -3.60 0.32 -10.55
CA LEU A 124 -3.69 1.77 -10.64
C LEU A 124 -2.40 2.47 -10.22
N VAL A 125 -1.77 2.02 -9.13
CA VAL A 125 -0.48 2.54 -8.65
C VAL A 125 0.62 2.29 -9.70
N LYS A 126 0.73 1.06 -10.21
CA LYS A 126 1.71 0.71 -11.24
C LYS A 126 1.55 1.57 -12.49
N ARG A 127 0.32 1.76 -12.96
CA ARG A 127 0.03 2.62 -14.13
C ARG A 127 0.38 4.07 -13.85
N TRP A 128 0.02 4.59 -12.68
CA TRP A 128 0.34 5.95 -12.31
C TRP A 128 1.85 6.19 -12.22
N LEU A 129 2.60 5.27 -11.61
CA LEU A 129 4.06 5.36 -11.54
C LEU A 129 4.70 5.29 -12.94
N LEU A 130 4.18 4.43 -13.81
CA LEU A 130 4.68 4.32 -15.18
C LEU A 130 4.41 5.60 -15.98
N SER A 131 3.20 6.16 -15.90
CA SER A 131 2.78 7.32 -16.69
C SER A 131 3.37 8.63 -16.18
N THR A 132 3.44 8.82 -14.86
CA THR A 132 3.88 10.09 -14.26
C THR A 132 5.40 10.13 -14.04
N HIS A 133 6.01 8.99 -13.73
CA HIS A 133 7.43 8.87 -13.39
C HIS A 133 8.21 8.01 -14.40
N GLN A 134 7.61 7.70 -15.56
CA GLN A 134 8.22 6.94 -16.66
C GLN A 134 8.79 5.57 -16.20
N GLY A 135 8.26 5.00 -15.13
CA GLY A 135 8.74 3.76 -14.54
C GLY A 135 10.10 3.86 -13.82
N SER A 136 10.74 5.01 -13.84
CA SER A 136 12.00 5.26 -13.12
C SER A 136 11.74 5.57 -11.66
N VAL A 137 11.29 4.56 -10.91
CA VAL A 137 11.03 4.67 -9.48
C VAL A 137 12.15 3.98 -8.73
N SER A 138 13.06 4.77 -8.13
CA SER A 138 14.03 4.22 -7.19
C SER A 138 13.36 3.96 -5.85
N GLY A 139 13.76 2.88 -5.18
CA GLY A 139 13.26 2.56 -3.83
C GLY A 139 13.39 3.70 -2.84
N LYS A 140 14.38 4.58 -3.06
CA LYS A 140 14.66 5.79 -2.28
C LYS A 140 13.47 6.76 -2.21
N HIS A 141 12.76 6.95 -3.32
CA HIS A 141 11.68 7.93 -3.42
C HIS A 141 10.28 7.28 -3.45
N LEU A 142 10.23 5.97 -3.52
CA LEU A 142 8.97 5.24 -3.67
C LEU A 142 7.97 5.57 -2.55
N GLU A 143 8.41 5.68 -1.30
CA GLU A 143 7.51 6.02 -0.18
C GLU A 143 6.82 7.37 -0.35
N TYR A 144 7.54 8.39 -0.85
CA TYR A 144 6.94 9.70 -1.13
C TYR A 144 5.86 9.62 -2.21
N TYR A 145 6.10 8.81 -3.24
CA TYR A 145 5.11 8.58 -4.29
C TYR A 145 3.90 7.80 -3.77
N LEU A 146 4.12 6.77 -2.94
CA LEU A 146 3.02 6.04 -2.31
C LEU A 146 2.18 6.93 -1.39
N ASP A 147 2.82 7.84 -0.67
CA ASP A 147 2.14 8.82 0.19
C ASP A 147 1.31 9.82 -0.63
N GLU A 148 1.85 10.33 -1.74
CA GLU A 148 1.11 11.20 -2.66
C GLU A 148 -0.10 10.46 -3.24
N TYR A 149 0.11 9.25 -3.77
CA TYR A 149 -0.97 8.46 -4.33
C TYR A 149 -2.05 8.18 -3.27
N THR A 150 -1.67 7.76 -2.09
CA THR A 150 -2.57 7.51 -0.95
C THR A 150 -3.38 8.75 -0.59
N PHE A 151 -2.72 9.91 -0.53
CA PHE A 151 -3.40 11.19 -0.23
C PHE A 151 -4.46 11.51 -1.29
N ARG A 152 -4.12 11.40 -2.57
CA ARG A 152 -5.01 11.67 -3.71
C ARG A 152 -6.15 10.67 -3.78
N PHE A 153 -5.84 9.38 -3.69
CA PHE A 153 -6.83 8.32 -3.77
C PHE A 153 -7.86 8.41 -2.64
N ASN A 154 -7.43 8.61 -1.41
CA ASN A 154 -8.32 8.68 -0.24
C ASN A 154 -9.22 9.93 -0.25
N ARG A 155 -8.97 10.88 -1.13
CA ARG A 155 -9.76 12.12 -1.29
C ARG A 155 -10.40 12.25 -2.67
N ARG A 156 -10.38 11.19 -3.47
CA ARG A 156 -10.89 11.20 -4.85
C ARG A 156 -12.36 11.59 -4.98
N SER A 157 -13.15 11.31 -3.95
CA SER A 157 -14.59 11.64 -3.87
C SER A 157 -14.88 12.96 -3.15
N SER A 158 -13.85 13.74 -2.78
CA SER A 158 -14.05 15.01 -2.10
C SER A 158 -14.78 16.02 -3.01
N ARG A 159 -15.90 16.54 -2.53
CA ARG A 159 -16.68 17.57 -3.23
C ARG A 159 -16.03 18.96 -3.14
N SER A 160 -15.18 19.19 -2.15
CA SER A 160 -14.55 20.48 -1.88
C SER A 160 -13.07 20.46 -2.22
N ARG A 161 -12.74 20.60 -3.49
CA ARG A 161 -11.36 20.55 -3.98
C ARG A 161 -10.46 21.65 -3.41
N GLY A 162 -10.98 22.84 -3.20
CA GLY A 162 -10.24 23.93 -2.55
C GLY A 162 -9.78 23.60 -1.14
N LEU A 163 -10.58 22.86 -0.38
CA LEU A 163 -10.18 22.37 0.94
C LEU A 163 -9.02 21.36 0.89
N LEU A 164 -8.81 20.66 -0.21
CA LEU A 164 -7.67 19.75 -0.36
C LEU A 164 -6.36 20.51 -0.38
N PHE A 165 -6.30 21.63 -1.12
CA PHE A 165 -5.13 22.50 -1.12
C PHE A 165 -4.89 23.11 0.27
N TYR A 166 -5.92 23.64 0.90
CA TYR A 166 -5.83 24.18 2.25
C TYR A 166 -5.29 23.14 3.25
N ARG A 167 -5.81 21.90 3.21
CA ARG A 167 -5.32 20.80 4.05
C ARG A 167 -3.87 20.44 3.77
N LEU A 168 -3.45 20.46 2.51
CA LEU A 168 -2.06 20.20 2.14
C LEU A 168 -1.14 21.28 2.72
N VAL A 169 -1.53 22.58 2.58
CA VAL A 169 -0.76 23.69 3.14
C VAL A 169 -0.70 23.61 4.66
N GLN A 170 -1.82 23.35 5.35
CA GLN A 170 -1.82 23.16 6.79
C GLN A 170 -0.82 22.08 7.25
N GLN A 171 -0.74 20.96 6.52
CA GLN A 171 0.23 19.90 6.84
C GLN A 171 1.65 20.32 6.52
N ALA A 172 1.87 21.07 5.45
CA ALA A 172 3.19 21.53 5.05
C ALA A 172 3.82 22.47 6.09
N VAL A 173 3.02 23.42 6.64
CA VAL A 173 3.50 24.35 7.67
C VAL A 173 3.83 23.67 9.00
N LEU A 174 3.20 22.53 9.28
CA LEU A 174 3.45 21.74 10.50
C LEU A 174 4.60 20.71 10.33
N THR A 175 5.10 20.57 9.10
CA THR A 175 6.15 19.59 8.79
C THR A 175 7.50 20.29 8.76
N PRO A 176 8.52 19.83 9.50
CA PRO A 176 9.86 20.38 9.41
C PRO A 176 10.36 20.38 7.97
N PRO A 177 11.09 21.42 7.55
CA PRO A 177 11.67 21.45 6.22
C PRO A 177 12.67 20.31 6.03
N LEU A 178 12.61 19.64 4.90
CA LEU A 178 13.57 18.61 4.53
C LEU A 178 14.58 19.23 3.54
N PRO A 179 15.81 19.55 3.97
CA PRO A 179 16.83 20.12 3.10
C PRO A 179 17.20 19.17 1.97
N TYR A 180 17.51 19.72 0.80
CA TYR A 180 17.91 18.94 -0.37
C TYR A 180 19.00 17.91 -0.06
N ARG A 181 20.01 18.31 0.73
CA ARG A 181 21.08 17.43 1.17
C ARG A 181 20.57 16.14 1.83
N GLN A 182 19.58 16.24 2.72
CA GLN A 182 19.00 15.07 3.37
C GLN A 182 18.20 14.18 2.39
N ILE A 183 17.63 14.76 1.33
CA ILE A 183 16.94 13.99 0.29
C ILE A 183 17.96 13.18 -0.51
N VAL A 184 19.15 13.75 -0.76
CA VAL A 184 20.20 13.10 -1.54
C VAL A 184 20.99 12.09 -0.72
N GLU A 185 21.32 12.41 0.55
CA GLU A 185 22.21 11.60 1.42
C GLU A 185 21.53 10.40 2.10
N ARG A 186 20.20 10.30 2.12
CA ARG A 186 19.47 9.19 2.74
C ARG A 186 19.78 7.79 2.17
N ASN A 187 20.81 7.68 1.35
CA ASN A 187 21.24 6.46 0.68
C ASN A 187 22.36 5.69 1.37
N HIS A 188 22.91 6.16 2.49
CA HIS A 188 24.17 5.58 3.01
C HIS A 188 24.01 4.77 4.30
N ASN A 189 22.79 4.65 4.87
CA ASN A 189 22.57 3.87 6.08
C ASN A 189 21.31 3.00 5.95
N ILE A 190 21.44 1.90 5.27
CA ILE A 190 20.71 0.63 5.54
C ILE A 190 21.64 -0.51 5.14
#